data_513e914b9578c102085c0dbed2625a89
#
_entry.id   513e914b9578c102085c0dbed2625a89
#
_cell.length_a   1.000
_cell.length_b   1.000
_cell.length_c   1.000
_cell.angle_alpha   90.00
_cell.angle_beta   90.00
_cell.angle_gamma   90.00
#
_symmetry.space_group_name_H-M   'P 1'
#
loop_
_entity.id
_entity.type
_entity.pdbx_description
1 polymer ?
#
loop_
_entity_poly.entity_id
_entity_poly.type
_entity_poly.pdbx_seq_one_letter_code
_entity_poly.pdbx_strand_id
1 'polypeptide(L)'
;MTRIGVIDTGVNPWHSHIRGGVTGCRIYLDGDGRIREDDDFRDLVGHGTAVAGILRQQLPHVEIFAVRVFEQDLSSYPSLVARAMLRAAAEGCSILNLSLGMSPGPGSELLTKACLDVMDAGCTIVAAGHPGNFNLLPASIPGVLGVLADDLVPVGEIQVDQGRRYPYSASGSPRDLEGVRTSDNLWGNSFACARVTAHLFREKTMPNKLKKENSNGQDRTD
;
A
#
# COMPACT_ATOMS: atom_id res chain seq x y z
N MET A 1 8.54 12.28 12.50
CA MET A 1 8.92 10.95 11.93
C MET A 1 8.01 10.67 10.75
N THR A 2 8.55 10.15 9.66
CA THR A 2 7.76 9.86 8.45
C THR A 2 7.17 8.46 8.57
N ARG A 3 5.84 8.33 8.37
CA ARG A 3 5.08 7.09 8.49
C ARG A 3 4.54 6.63 7.13
N ILE A 4 4.27 5.33 7.01
CA ILE A 4 3.51 4.75 5.91
C ILE A 4 2.09 4.45 6.40
N GLY A 5 1.08 4.98 5.72
CA GLY A 5 -0.31 4.58 5.93
C GLY A 5 -0.62 3.32 5.13
N VAL A 6 -1.14 2.28 5.78
CA VAL A 6 -1.61 1.04 5.13
C VAL A 6 -3.12 0.96 5.30
N ILE A 7 -3.86 1.11 4.20
CA ILE A 7 -5.32 1.04 4.18
C ILE A 7 -5.71 -0.32 3.60
N ASP A 8 -6.15 -1.23 4.48
CA ASP A 8 -6.29 -2.65 4.17
C ASP A 8 -7.20 -3.38 5.18
N THR A 9 -7.05 -4.69 5.35
CA THR A 9 -7.77 -5.55 6.33
C THR A 9 -7.29 -5.38 7.78
N GLY A 10 -6.39 -4.43 8.04
CA GLY A 10 -5.70 -4.26 9.31
C GLY A 10 -4.30 -4.85 9.30
N VAL A 11 -3.63 -4.87 10.44
CA VAL A 11 -2.30 -5.46 10.62
C VAL A 11 -2.23 -6.20 11.95
N ASN A 12 -1.64 -7.39 11.95
CA ASN A 12 -1.28 -8.10 13.18
C ASN A 12 0.12 -7.66 13.64
N PRO A 13 0.27 -6.80 14.66
CA PRO A 13 1.55 -6.24 15.07
C PRO A 13 2.49 -7.27 15.71
N TRP A 14 1.96 -8.43 16.13
CA TRP A 14 2.74 -9.52 16.75
C TRP A 14 3.23 -10.57 15.77
N HIS A 15 2.81 -10.49 14.50
CA HIS A 15 3.28 -11.42 13.46
C HIS A 15 4.81 -11.35 13.32
N SER A 16 5.46 -12.51 13.08
CA SER A 16 6.93 -12.61 12.96
C SER A 16 7.53 -11.68 11.89
N HIS A 17 6.77 -11.37 10.85
CA HIS A 17 7.16 -10.45 9.78
C HIS A 17 7.02 -8.96 10.16
N ILE A 18 6.29 -8.63 11.23
CA ILE A 18 5.99 -7.23 11.62
C ILE A 18 6.85 -6.79 12.81
N ARG A 19 6.78 -7.50 13.92
CA ARG A 19 7.57 -7.25 15.14
C ARG A 19 7.42 -5.84 15.72
N GLY A 20 6.19 -5.38 15.86
CA GLY A 20 5.86 -4.09 16.47
C GLY A 20 5.98 -2.87 15.52
N GLY A 21 5.92 -1.66 16.11
CA GLY A 21 6.00 -0.40 15.35
C GLY A 21 4.82 -0.15 14.44
N VAL A 22 3.64 -0.63 14.81
CA VAL A 22 2.35 -0.41 14.15
C VAL A 22 1.40 0.22 15.15
N THR A 23 0.78 1.29 14.73
CA THR A 23 -0.40 1.90 15.35
C THR A 23 -1.51 1.96 14.32
N GLY A 24 -2.74 2.25 14.71
CA GLY A 24 -3.80 2.33 13.71
C GLY A 24 -5.19 2.46 14.31
N CYS A 25 -6.18 2.35 13.43
CA CYS A 25 -7.60 2.38 13.77
C CYS A 25 -8.39 1.50 12.81
N ARG A 26 -9.65 1.25 13.15
CA ARG A 26 -10.67 0.71 12.25
C ARG A 26 -11.64 1.82 11.87
N ILE A 27 -12.04 1.85 10.60
CA ILE A 27 -13.11 2.72 10.10
C ILE A 27 -14.15 1.82 9.45
N TYR A 28 -15.39 1.89 9.95
CA TYR A 28 -16.46 0.98 9.60
C TYR A 28 -17.84 1.67 9.59
N LEU A 29 -18.85 1.00 9.05
CA LEU A 29 -20.24 1.42 9.17
C LEU A 29 -20.89 0.71 10.38
N ASP A 30 -21.54 1.48 11.24
CA ASP A 30 -22.38 0.90 12.31
C ASP A 30 -23.71 0.38 11.75
N GLY A 31 -24.53 -0.21 12.64
CA GLY A 31 -25.83 -0.75 12.26
C GLY A 31 -26.82 0.26 11.68
N ASP A 32 -26.58 1.56 11.88
CA ASP A 32 -27.36 2.66 11.32
C ASP A 32 -26.76 3.21 9.99
N GLY A 33 -25.68 2.60 9.49
CA GLY A 33 -24.98 3.04 8.29
C GLY A 33 -24.13 4.30 8.47
N ARG A 34 -23.79 4.66 9.72
CA ARG A 34 -22.92 5.79 10.01
C ARG A 34 -21.47 5.35 10.09
N ILE A 35 -20.56 6.18 9.58
CA ILE A 35 -19.12 5.94 9.69
C ILE A 35 -18.69 6.12 11.15
N ARG A 36 -18.01 5.09 11.67
CA ARG A 36 -17.44 5.04 13.02
C ARG A 36 -15.95 4.76 12.93
N GLU A 37 -15.26 5.07 14.02
CA GLU A 37 -13.82 4.82 14.20
C GLU A 37 -13.59 4.26 15.61
N ASP A 38 -12.70 3.25 15.70
CA ASP A 38 -12.16 2.72 16.96
C ASP A 38 -10.70 2.26 16.78
N ASP A 39 -10.05 1.85 17.87
CA ASP A 39 -8.63 1.49 17.88
C ASP A 39 -8.35 0.04 17.44
N ASP A 40 -9.35 -0.71 16.98
CA ASP A 40 -9.19 -2.12 16.60
C ASP A 40 -8.70 -2.27 15.14
N PHE A 41 -7.40 -2.05 14.93
CA PHE A 41 -6.76 -2.26 13.63
C PHE A 41 -6.25 -3.69 13.39
N ARG A 42 -6.66 -4.66 14.20
CA ARG A 42 -6.23 -6.07 14.04
C ARG A 42 -6.70 -6.63 12.72
N ASP A 43 -5.78 -7.33 12.06
CA ASP A 43 -6.08 -8.03 10.83
C ASP A 43 -6.82 -9.34 11.11
N LEU A 44 -7.99 -9.52 10.53
CA LEU A 44 -8.83 -10.70 10.66
C LEU A 44 -8.74 -11.62 9.43
N VAL A 45 -8.06 -11.20 8.36
CA VAL A 45 -7.99 -11.88 7.06
C VAL A 45 -6.56 -12.32 6.73
N GLY A 46 -5.55 -11.51 7.14
CA GLY A 46 -4.13 -11.77 6.89
C GLY A 46 -3.54 -10.97 5.73
N HIS A 47 -4.37 -10.35 4.87
CA HIS A 47 -3.91 -9.64 3.68
C HIS A 47 -3.10 -8.38 4.04
N GLY A 48 -3.61 -7.51 4.90
CA GLY A 48 -2.90 -6.30 5.32
C GLY A 48 -1.63 -6.60 6.11
N THR A 49 -1.60 -7.71 6.87
CA THR A 49 -0.40 -8.20 7.55
C THR A 49 0.67 -8.63 6.55
N ALA A 50 0.29 -9.31 5.47
CA ALA A 50 1.21 -9.70 4.41
C ALA A 50 1.78 -8.48 3.67
N VAL A 51 0.94 -7.49 3.36
CA VAL A 51 1.32 -6.18 2.78
C VAL A 51 2.32 -5.46 3.70
N ALA A 52 2.00 -5.31 4.99
CA ALA A 52 2.88 -4.68 5.97
C ALA A 52 4.19 -5.45 6.17
N GLY A 53 4.16 -6.78 6.02
CA GLY A 53 5.34 -7.65 6.06
C GLY A 53 6.35 -7.32 4.97
N ILE A 54 5.90 -6.98 3.74
CA ILE A 54 6.77 -6.52 2.65
C ILE A 54 7.39 -5.17 3.00
N LEU A 55 6.59 -4.23 3.51
CA LEU A 55 7.10 -2.92 3.94
C LEU A 55 8.21 -3.09 4.99
N ARG A 56 8.00 -3.95 5.99
CA ARG A 56 8.99 -4.25 7.03
C ARG A 56 10.24 -4.95 6.50
N GLN A 57 10.11 -5.80 5.50
CA GLN A 57 11.27 -6.46 4.88
C GLN A 57 12.20 -5.44 4.23
N GLN A 58 11.65 -4.45 3.55
CA GLN A 58 12.40 -3.44 2.83
C GLN A 58 12.80 -2.23 3.70
N LEU A 59 12.02 -1.96 4.74
CA LEU A 59 12.14 -0.82 5.65
C LEU A 59 11.98 -1.30 7.10
N PRO A 60 12.99 -1.93 7.71
CA PRO A 60 12.87 -2.63 9.01
C PRO A 60 12.38 -1.75 10.16
N HIS A 61 12.64 -0.44 10.13
CA HIS A 61 12.33 0.51 11.20
C HIS A 61 11.23 1.51 10.83
N VAL A 62 10.52 1.31 9.71
CA VAL A 62 9.45 2.22 9.31
C VAL A 62 8.29 2.13 10.30
N GLU A 63 7.73 3.26 10.67
CA GLU A 63 6.47 3.30 11.39
C GLU A 63 5.30 3.11 10.43
N ILE A 64 4.37 2.24 10.77
CA ILE A 64 3.17 1.95 10.00
C ILE A 64 1.95 2.44 10.77
N PHE A 65 1.10 3.20 10.10
CA PHE A 65 -0.24 3.49 10.57
C PHE A 65 -1.25 2.66 9.77
N ALA A 66 -1.81 1.64 10.40
CA ALA A 66 -2.75 0.73 9.77
C ALA A 66 -4.19 1.26 9.90
N VAL A 67 -4.93 1.33 8.80
CA VAL A 67 -6.36 1.63 8.84
C VAL A 67 -7.13 0.44 8.29
N ARG A 68 -7.84 -0.26 9.17
CA ARG A 68 -8.71 -1.36 8.79
C ARG A 68 -10.01 -0.81 8.23
N VAL A 69 -10.28 -1.13 6.96
CA VAL A 69 -11.50 -0.72 6.23
C VAL A 69 -12.30 -1.91 5.71
N PHE A 70 -11.78 -3.13 5.92
CA PHE A 70 -12.46 -4.38 5.59
C PHE A 70 -12.81 -5.14 6.87
N GLU A 71 -13.93 -5.81 6.85
CA GLU A 71 -14.31 -6.76 7.90
C GLU A 71 -13.79 -8.18 7.51
N GLN A 72 -14.61 -9.21 7.59
CA GLN A 72 -14.18 -10.58 7.25
C GLN A 72 -14.18 -10.86 5.75
N ASP A 73 -14.86 -10.05 4.97
CA ASP A 73 -14.82 -10.05 3.52
C ASP A 73 -13.88 -8.96 3.00
N LEU A 74 -13.53 -9.01 1.73
CA LEU A 74 -12.69 -7.99 1.07
C LEU A 74 -13.55 -6.92 0.39
N SER A 75 -14.73 -6.63 0.91
CA SER A 75 -15.60 -5.55 0.45
C SER A 75 -15.49 -4.32 1.36
N SER A 76 -15.54 -3.16 0.76
CA SER A 76 -15.54 -1.88 1.45
C SER A 76 -16.28 -0.82 0.63
N TYR A 77 -16.47 0.34 1.20
CA TYR A 77 -17.17 1.45 0.55
C TYR A 77 -16.20 2.59 0.23
N PRO A 78 -16.38 3.30 -0.91
CA PRO A 78 -15.54 4.46 -1.25
C PRO A 78 -15.48 5.50 -0.13
N SER A 79 -16.56 5.70 0.62
CA SER A 79 -16.62 6.63 1.76
C SER A 79 -15.73 6.20 2.93
N LEU A 80 -15.62 4.90 3.22
CA LEU A 80 -14.71 4.38 4.27
C LEU A 80 -13.26 4.56 3.86
N VAL A 81 -12.92 4.22 2.61
CA VAL A 81 -11.57 4.40 2.08
C VAL A 81 -11.18 5.89 2.06
N ALA A 82 -12.08 6.77 1.62
CA ALA A 82 -11.87 8.22 1.67
C ALA A 82 -11.57 8.71 3.09
N ARG A 83 -12.38 8.29 4.06
CA ARG A 83 -12.17 8.63 5.48
C ARG A 83 -10.84 8.10 6.00
N ALA A 84 -10.48 6.87 5.62
CA ALA A 84 -9.23 6.24 6.02
C ALA A 84 -7.99 6.99 5.48
N MET A 85 -8.04 7.44 4.25
CA MET A 85 -6.96 8.23 3.64
C MET A 85 -6.74 9.56 4.37
N LEU A 86 -7.82 10.29 4.63
CA LEU A 86 -7.77 11.56 5.39
C LEU A 86 -7.26 11.33 6.82
N ARG A 87 -7.68 10.23 7.45
CA ARG A 87 -7.24 9.87 8.81
C ARG A 87 -5.75 9.55 8.84
N ALA A 88 -5.25 8.76 7.89
CA ALA A 88 -3.83 8.42 7.80
C ALA A 88 -2.97 9.65 7.49
N ALA A 89 -3.42 10.56 6.62
CA ALA A 89 -2.74 11.82 6.35
C ALA A 89 -2.66 12.70 7.61
N ALA A 90 -3.73 12.78 8.39
CA ALA A 90 -3.75 13.52 9.67
C ALA A 90 -2.79 12.93 10.73
N GLU A 91 -2.47 11.64 10.65
CA GLU A 91 -1.45 10.97 11.48
C GLU A 91 -0.01 11.20 10.99
N GLY A 92 0.18 12.04 9.97
CA GLY A 92 1.50 12.38 9.45
C GLY A 92 2.09 11.33 8.52
N CYS A 93 1.26 10.47 7.92
CA CYS A 93 1.73 9.57 6.89
C CYS A 93 2.14 10.36 5.65
N SER A 94 3.37 10.15 5.16
CA SER A 94 3.89 10.84 3.98
C SER A 94 3.64 10.07 2.68
N ILE A 95 3.23 8.81 2.80
CA ILE A 95 2.85 7.93 1.70
C ILE A 95 1.74 6.98 2.18
N LEU A 96 0.76 6.72 1.32
CA LEU A 96 -0.32 5.78 1.56
C LEU A 96 -0.20 4.59 0.61
N ASN A 97 -0.27 3.38 1.16
CA ASN A 97 -0.40 2.14 0.43
C ASN A 97 -1.86 1.70 0.42
N LEU A 98 -2.48 1.67 -0.75
CA LEU A 98 -3.83 1.18 -0.97
C LEU A 98 -3.79 -0.10 -1.81
N SER A 99 -3.63 -1.24 -1.12
CA SER A 99 -3.63 -2.56 -1.76
C SER A 99 -5.05 -3.04 -2.06
N LEU A 100 -5.87 -2.14 -2.58
CA LEU A 100 -7.28 -2.34 -2.89
C LEU A 100 -7.66 -1.65 -4.20
N GLY A 101 -8.78 -2.08 -4.76
CA GLY A 101 -9.37 -1.45 -5.93
C GLY A 101 -10.88 -1.65 -5.95
N MET A 102 -11.61 -0.64 -6.41
CA MET A 102 -13.06 -0.68 -6.53
C MET A 102 -13.53 -0.07 -7.84
N SER A 103 -14.57 -0.65 -8.42
CA SER A 103 -15.20 -0.07 -9.60
C SER A 103 -15.88 1.27 -9.26
N PRO A 104 -15.91 2.24 -10.18
CA PRO A 104 -16.67 3.47 -9.99
C PRO A 104 -18.14 3.18 -9.68
N GLY A 105 -18.69 3.92 -8.71
CA GLY A 105 -20.05 3.76 -8.22
C GLY A 105 -20.41 4.83 -7.20
N PRO A 106 -21.51 4.66 -6.45
CA PRO A 106 -21.89 5.60 -5.41
C PRO A 106 -20.77 5.90 -4.43
N GLY A 107 -20.50 7.17 -4.16
CA GLY A 107 -19.42 7.62 -3.27
C GLY A 107 -18.04 7.74 -3.92
N SER A 108 -17.88 7.42 -5.22
CA SER A 108 -16.60 7.58 -5.94
C SER A 108 -16.08 9.02 -5.95
N GLU A 109 -16.98 10.01 -5.94
CA GLU A 109 -16.64 11.43 -5.86
C GLU A 109 -15.95 11.77 -4.52
N LEU A 110 -16.43 11.19 -3.42
CA LEU A 110 -15.81 11.35 -2.10
C LEU A 110 -14.40 10.77 -2.07
N LEU A 111 -14.21 9.59 -2.66
CA LEU A 111 -12.89 8.98 -2.77
C LEU A 111 -11.95 9.81 -3.64
N THR A 112 -12.43 10.28 -4.79
CA THR A 112 -11.64 11.14 -5.68
C THR A 112 -11.24 12.44 -4.97
N LYS A 113 -12.18 13.09 -4.28
CA LYS A 113 -11.88 14.30 -3.50
C LYS A 113 -10.84 14.03 -2.42
N ALA A 114 -10.98 12.93 -1.65
CA ALA A 114 -10.02 12.57 -0.62
C ALA A 114 -8.62 12.31 -1.20
N CYS A 115 -8.51 11.69 -2.38
CA CYS A 115 -7.22 11.53 -3.05
C CYS A 115 -6.58 12.89 -3.36
N LEU A 116 -7.35 13.83 -3.92
CA LEU A 116 -6.84 15.17 -4.22
C LEU A 116 -6.42 15.92 -2.94
N ASP A 117 -7.27 15.96 -1.92
CA ASP A 117 -7.00 16.63 -0.64
C ASP A 117 -5.71 16.08 0.02
N VAL A 118 -5.52 14.76 -0.02
CA VAL A 118 -4.35 14.08 0.56
C VAL A 118 -3.08 14.36 -0.26
N MET A 119 -3.17 14.39 -1.58
CA MET A 119 -2.04 14.74 -2.45
C MET A 119 -1.66 16.21 -2.32
N ASP A 120 -2.61 17.12 -2.23
CA ASP A 120 -2.40 18.55 -2.02
C ASP A 120 -1.72 18.83 -0.65
N ALA A 121 -1.97 17.97 0.35
CA ALA A 121 -1.25 17.97 1.62
C ALA A 121 0.17 17.39 1.54
N GLY A 122 0.65 17.01 0.35
CA GLY A 122 2.01 16.50 0.10
C GLY A 122 2.20 15.00 0.37
N CYS A 123 1.11 14.25 0.57
CA CYS A 123 1.17 12.81 0.74
C CYS A 123 1.14 12.10 -0.63
N THR A 124 2.01 11.11 -0.82
CA THR A 124 2.02 10.28 -2.02
C THR A 124 1.02 9.14 -1.86
N ILE A 125 0.26 8.82 -2.90
CA ILE A 125 -0.68 7.69 -2.91
C ILE A 125 -0.19 6.65 -3.91
N VAL A 126 -0.02 5.41 -3.43
CA VAL A 126 0.31 4.23 -4.24
C VAL A 126 -0.86 3.26 -4.15
N ALA A 127 -1.38 2.83 -5.29
CA ALA A 127 -2.56 1.98 -5.32
C ALA A 127 -2.41 0.80 -6.28
N ALA A 128 -2.96 -0.35 -5.88
CA ALA A 128 -3.01 -1.52 -6.73
C ALA A 128 -3.94 -1.28 -7.92
N GLY A 129 -3.40 -1.46 -9.13
CA GLY A 129 -4.17 -1.46 -10.38
C GLY A 129 -4.73 -2.84 -10.72
N HIS A 130 -5.35 -2.94 -11.90
CA HIS A 130 -5.81 -4.22 -12.45
C HIS A 130 -5.61 -4.23 -13.96
N PRO A 131 -4.94 -5.23 -14.54
CA PRO A 131 -4.58 -5.23 -15.97
C PRO A 131 -5.79 -5.24 -16.92
N GLY A 132 -6.93 -5.74 -16.47
CA GLY A 132 -8.19 -5.76 -17.24
C GLY A 132 -9.18 -4.64 -16.88
N ASN A 133 -8.83 -3.72 -15.97
CA ASN A 133 -9.73 -2.63 -15.56
C ASN A 133 -8.96 -1.34 -15.28
N PHE A 134 -8.85 -0.49 -16.30
CA PHE A 134 -8.14 0.79 -16.22
C PHE A 134 -8.94 1.92 -15.54
N ASN A 135 -10.17 1.66 -15.12
CA ASN A 135 -11.02 2.61 -14.39
C ASN A 135 -11.10 2.31 -12.89
N LEU A 136 -10.29 1.35 -12.40
CA LEU A 136 -10.31 0.94 -11.00
C LEU A 136 -9.84 2.07 -10.08
N LEU A 137 -10.66 2.45 -9.12
CA LEU A 137 -10.32 3.46 -8.11
C LEU A 137 -9.60 2.81 -6.91
N PRO A 138 -8.64 3.52 -6.28
CA PRO A 138 -8.17 4.85 -6.61
C PRO A 138 -7.06 4.88 -7.66
N ALA A 139 -6.53 3.75 -8.13
CA ALA A 139 -5.38 3.68 -9.04
C ALA A 139 -5.55 4.47 -10.36
N SER A 140 -6.80 4.69 -10.80
CA SER A 140 -7.11 5.44 -12.03
C SER A 140 -7.21 6.95 -11.83
N ILE A 141 -7.19 7.46 -10.59
CA ILE A 141 -7.27 8.89 -10.31
C ILE A 141 -5.95 9.56 -10.71
N PRO A 142 -5.99 10.68 -11.46
CA PRO A 142 -4.78 11.41 -11.81
C PRO A 142 -3.95 11.79 -10.59
N GLY A 143 -2.64 11.55 -10.64
CA GLY A 143 -1.71 11.77 -9.53
C GLY A 143 -1.53 10.57 -8.58
N VAL A 144 -2.43 9.60 -8.58
CA VAL A 144 -2.25 8.33 -7.88
C VAL A 144 -1.29 7.43 -8.66
N LEU A 145 -0.31 6.85 -7.99
CA LEU A 145 0.68 5.97 -8.58
C LEU A 145 0.12 4.54 -8.64
N GLY A 146 -0.39 4.17 -9.81
CA GLY A 146 -0.94 2.84 -10.05
C GLY A 146 0.15 1.80 -10.25
N VAL A 147 -0.04 0.60 -9.69
CA VAL A 147 0.94 -0.50 -9.70
C VAL A 147 0.32 -1.80 -10.19
N LEU A 148 1.05 -2.53 -11.02
CA LEU A 148 0.73 -3.89 -11.43
C LEU A 148 1.78 -4.88 -10.93
N ALA A 149 1.35 -6.11 -10.65
CA ALA A 149 2.25 -7.23 -10.46
C ALA A 149 2.80 -7.70 -11.82
N ASP A 150 4.08 -8.00 -11.83
CA ASP A 150 4.77 -8.59 -12.97
C ASP A 150 5.79 -9.63 -12.47
N ASP A 151 5.58 -10.89 -12.83
CA ASP A 151 6.44 -12.00 -12.40
C ASP A 151 7.81 -12.01 -13.09
N LEU A 152 7.99 -11.21 -14.15
CA LEU A 152 9.28 -11.02 -14.79
C LEU A 152 10.18 -10.03 -14.06
N VAL A 153 9.59 -9.23 -13.14
CA VAL A 153 10.35 -8.32 -12.30
C VAL A 153 10.85 -9.05 -11.06
N PRO A 154 12.16 -9.16 -10.85
CA PRO A 154 12.73 -9.85 -9.70
C PRO A 154 12.26 -9.25 -8.38
N VAL A 155 12.18 -10.10 -7.34
CA VAL A 155 11.85 -9.63 -5.99
C VAL A 155 12.91 -8.62 -5.52
N GLY A 156 12.46 -7.42 -5.17
CA GLY A 156 13.36 -6.33 -4.74
C GLY A 156 13.62 -5.27 -5.82
N GLU A 157 13.25 -5.55 -7.05
CA GLU A 157 13.34 -4.59 -8.16
C GLU A 157 11.99 -3.94 -8.45
N ILE A 158 12.04 -2.75 -9.05
CA ILE A 158 10.88 -1.99 -9.53
C ILE A 158 11.13 -1.64 -10.99
N GLN A 159 10.16 -1.90 -11.83
CA GLN A 159 10.16 -1.45 -13.21
C GLN A 159 9.25 -0.24 -13.37
N VAL A 160 9.69 0.76 -14.15
CA VAL A 160 8.92 1.97 -14.43
C VAL A 160 8.78 2.14 -15.93
N ASP A 161 7.54 2.23 -16.41
CA ASP A 161 7.21 2.52 -17.80
C ASP A 161 6.15 3.63 -17.85
N GLN A 162 6.61 4.85 -18.10
CA GLN A 162 5.76 6.05 -18.14
C GLN A 162 4.74 6.04 -19.28
N GLY A 163 4.89 5.16 -20.26
CA GLY A 163 3.93 4.97 -21.36
C GLY A 163 2.69 4.17 -20.96
N ARG A 164 2.71 3.52 -19.82
CA ARG A 164 1.58 2.70 -19.33
C ARG A 164 0.63 3.50 -18.44
N ARG A 165 -0.63 3.10 -18.44
CA ARG A 165 -1.66 3.65 -17.54
C ARG A 165 -1.29 3.48 -16.06
N TYR A 166 -0.73 2.34 -15.70
CA TYR A 166 -0.13 2.06 -14.40
C TYR A 166 1.38 1.93 -14.62
N PRO A 167 2.14 3.00 -14.30
CA PRO A 167 3.53 3.08 -14.73
C PRO A 167 4.49 2.19 -13.94
N TYR A 168 4.09 1.69 -12.77
CA TYR A 168 4.95 0.90 -11.91
C TYR A 168 4.61 -0.59 -11.98
N SER A 169 5.65 -1.42 -12.01
CA SER A 169 5.54 -2.88 -11.89
C SER A 169 6.55 -3.42 -10.88
N ALA A 170 6.17 -4.45 -10.15
CA ALA A 170 7.01 -5.18 -9.21
C ALA A 170 6.51 -6.61 -9.05
N SER A 171 7.31 -7.48 -8.42
CA SER A 171 6.88 -8.83 -8.09
C SER A 171 5.58 -8.84 -7.27
N GLY A 172 4.64 -9.68 -7.68
CA GLY A 172 3.36 -9.91 -7.01
C GLY A 172 3.41 -10.91 -5.84
N SER A 173 4.56 -11.43 -5.48
CA SER A 173 4.71 -12.39 -4.39
C SER A 173 4.82 -11.70 -3.03
N PRO A 174 4.14 -12.16 -1.98
CA PRO A 174 4.37 -11.72 -0.61
C PRO A 174 5.70 -12.28 -0.07
N ARG A 175 5.95 -12.09 1.22
CA ARG A 175 7.05 -12.79 1.91
C ARG A 175 6.72 -14.27 2.08
N ASP A 176 7.74 -15.11 2.00
CA ASP A 176 7.59 -16.53 2.26
C ASP A 176 7.13 -16.77 3.71
N LEU A 177 6.25 -17.75 3.88
CA LEU A 177 5.77 -18.23 5.16
C LEU A 177 6.39 -19.60 5.45
N GLU A 178 6.86 -19.80 6.68
CA GLU A 178 7.41 -21.08 7.10
C GLU A 178 6.34 -22.19 6.96
N GLY A 179 6.71 -23.28 6.30
CA GLY A 179 5.82 -24.42 6.06
C GLY A 179 4.80 -24.24 4.93
N VAL A 180 4.76 -23.10 4.26
CA VAL A 180 3.89 -22.86 3.10
C VAL A 180 4.75 -22.81 1.83
N ARG A 181 4.39 -23.62 0.82
CA ARG A 181 5.07 -23.53 -0.49
C ARG A 181 4.76 -22.18 -1.13
N THR A 182 5.73 -21.62 -1.85
CA THR A 182 5.58 -20.32 -2.54
C THR A 182 4.37 -20.34 -3.51
N SER A 183 4.10 -21.48 -4.16
CA SER A 183 2.92 -21.66 -5.04
C SER A 183 1.58 -21.61 -4.32
N ASP A 184 1.57 -21.87 -3.03
CA ASP A 184 0.35 -21.93 -2.20
C ASP A 184 0.15 -20.65 -1.39
N ASN A 185 1.09 -19.70 -1.50
CA ASN A 185 1.02 -18.40 -0.86
C ASN A 185 0.15 -17.43 -1.70
N LEU A 186 -0.21 -16.31 -1.11
CA LEU A 186 -0.94 -15.24 -1.79
C LEU A 186 -0.11 -14.71 -2.99
N TRP A 187 -0.79 -14.16 -3.99
CA TRP A 187 -0.16 -13.45 -5.10
C TRP A 187 -1.08 -12.31 -5.57
N GLY A 188 -0.51 -11.18 -6.01
CA GLY A 188 -1.32 -10.13 -6.59
C GLY A 188 -0.71 -8.73 -6.63
N ASN A 189 -1.44 -7.84 -7.27
CA ASN A 189 -1.07 -6.43 -7.43
C ASN A 189 -0.89 -5.71 -6.07
N SER A 190 -1.55 -6.19 -5.03
CA SER A 190 -1.43 -5.69 -3.65
C SER A 190 0.00 -5.75 -3.13
N PHE A 191 0.73 -6.84 -3.43
CA PHE A 191 2.10 -7.04 -2.97
C PHE A 191 3.11 -6.26 -3.79
N ALA A 192 2.86 -6.13 -5.10
CA ALA A 192 3.60 -5.20 -5.95
C ALA A 192 3.44 -3.75 -5.48
N CYS A 193 2.21 -3.35 -5.12
CA CYS A 193 1.92 -2.04 -4.54
C CYS A 193 2.74 -1.77 -3.28
N ALA A 194 2.83 -2.73 -2.35
CA ALA A 194 3.65 -2.60 -1.15
C ALA A 194 5.14 -2.43 -1.46
N ARG A 195 5.67 -3.13 -2.46
CA ARG A 195 7.08 -3.00 -2.90
C ARG A 195 7.37 -1.62 -3.47
N VAL A 196 6.50 -1.11 -4.34
CA VAL A 196 6.62 0.24 -4.91
C VAL A 196 6.49 1.29 -3.80
N THR A 197 5.56 1.11 -2.86
CA THR A 197 5.41 2.00 -1.69
C THR A 197 6.70 2.08 -0.88
N ALA A 198 7.34 0.94 -0.59
CA ALA A 198 8.59 0.92 0.16
C ALA A 198 9.75 1.59 -0.62
N HIS A 199 9.83 1.37 -1.92
CA HIS A 199 10.82 1.98 -2.80
C HIS A 199 10.69 3.52 -2.78
N LEU A 200 9.51 4.03 -3.06
CA LEU A 200 9.24 5.48 -3.09
C LEU A 200 9.43 6.14 -1.71
N PHE A 201 9.06 5.45 -0.64
CA PHE A 201 9.32 5.94 0.71
C PHE A 201 10.82 6.09 0.98
N ARG A 202 11.64 5.11 0.54
CA ARG A 202 13.11 5.16 0.66
C ARG A 202 13.68 6.33 -0.13
N GLU A 203 13.26 6.53 -1.37
CA GLU A 203 13.69 7.67 -2.19
C GLU A 203 13.36 9.00 -1.52
N LYS A 204 12.14 9.15 -0.99
CA LYS A 204 11.68 10.37 -0.32
C LYS A 204 12.43 10.66 0.98
N THR A 205 12.82 9.62 1.73
CA THR A 205 13.41 9.78 3.08
C THR A 205 14.92 9.63 3.11
N MET A 206 15.53 8.97 2.11
CA MET A 206 16.96 8.68 2.05
C MET A 206 17.57 8.98 0.67
N PRO A 207 17.41 10.19 0.11
CA PRO A 207 17.77 10.47 -1.28
C PRO A 207 19.27 10.32 -1.60
N ASN A 208 20.16 10.36 -0.59
CA ASN A 208 21.62 10.30 -0.80
C ASN A 208 22.21 8.88 -0.74
N LYS A 209 21.49 7.85 -0.27
CA LYS A 209 21.98 6.47 -0.26
C LYS A 209 21.92 5.82 -1.64
N LEU A 210 20.87 6.07 -2.39
CA LEU A 210 20.68 5.49 -3.74
C LEU A 210 21.71 6.02 -4.76
N LYS A 211 22.16 7.27 -4.63
CA LYS A 211 23.20 7.82 -5.50
C LYS A 211 24.57 7.15 -5.32
N LYS A 212 24.88 6.62 -4.14
CA LYS A 212 26.13 5.90 -3.86
C LYS A 212 26.11 4.44 -4.35
N GLU A 213 24.97 3.78 -4.33
CA GLU A 213 24.85 2.39 -4.82
C GLU A 213 24.93 2.34 -6.35
N ASN A 214 24.33 3.31 -7.05
CA ASN A 214 24.39 3.42 -8.51
C ASN A 214 25.78 3.87 -9.03
N SER A 215 26.58 4.59 -8.23
CA SER A 215 27.95 5.01 -8.62
C SER A 215 29.00 3.91 -8.43
N ASN A 216 28.77 2.93 -7.55
CA ASN A 216 29.68 1.81 -7.33
C ASN A 216 29.46 0.64 -8.28
N GLY A 217 28.41 0.65 -9.09
CA GLY A 217 28.12 -0.38 -10.09
C GLY A 217 28.77 -0.18 -11.45
N GLN A 218 29.32 1.00 -11.74
CA GLN A 218 29.93 1.32 -13.05
C GLN A 218 31.46 1.16 -13.13
N ASP A 219 32.14 0.85 -12.02
CA ASP A 219 33.61 0.77 -11.97
C ASP A 219 34.16 -0.66 -11.91
N ARG A 220 33.44 -1.63 -12.48
CA ARG A 220 33.95 -3.01 -12.64
C ARG A 220 33.79 -3.52 -14.07
N THR A 221 34.44 -2.84 -15.00
CA THR A 221 34.82 -3.41 -16.31
C THR A 221 36.08 -2.73 -16.77
N ASP A 222 37.19 -3.31 -16.37
CA ASP A 222 38.48 -3.35 -17.11
C ASP A 222 39.15 -4.71 -16.83
#